data_2912b9b8f04ff5f9f754088e23e9bac9
#
_entry.id   2912b9b8f04ff5f9f754088e23e9bac9
#
_cell.length_a   1.000
_cell.length_b   1.000
_cell.length_c   1.000
_cell.angle_alpha   90.00
_cell.angle_beta   90.00
_cell.angle_gamma   90.00
#
_symmetry.space_group_name_H-M   'P 1'
#
loop_
_entity.id
_entity.type
_entity.pdbx_description
1 polymer ?
#
loop_
_entity_poly.entity_id
_entity_poly.type
_entity_poly.pdbx_seq_one_letter_code
_entity_poly.pdbx_strand_id
1 'polypeptide(L)'
;MPGEAKPEPQSEEQPEASGEQQPEAATDEPPEATAETPPKAKAEKQPKAKAEKQPKAKAAPAGRRPAQSGRSTRGKRAEAEAADEAPPEAEGPPPPRLRDVYRNEIVPAMMQEFGFNNPMRVPRIGKIVLNIGMGEALTNSRAMEGATRDLTTISGQKPIITKARRSIAGFKIREGNSIGTAVTLRGTRMYHFLDRLVNMALPRIRDFRGVPRRGFDGRGNFTIGIREQIIFPEIDYNEIDKFRGLQVTITTTAGNDAEAIRLLELYGFPFVRQA
;
A
#
# COMPACT_ATOMS: atom_id res chain seq x y z
N MET A 1 -15.14 62.24 -46.13
CA MET A 1 -14.32 63.45 -46.01
C MET A 1 -14.34 63.92 -44.60
N PRO A 2 -13.25 64.38 -44.03
CA PRO A 2 -11.89 63.82 -43.88
C PRO A 2 -11.59 63.59 -42.41
N GLY A 3 -10.60 63.05 -42.01
CA GLY A 3 -9.18 62.99 -42.12
C GLY A 3 -8.60 62.49 -40.83
N GLU A 4 -7.63 61.66 -40.95
CA GLU A 4 -6.25 61.85 -40.46
C GLU A 4 -6.11 62.11 -38.95
N ALA A 5 -5.38 61.34 -38.18
CA ALA A 5 -3.94 61.17 -38.24
C ALA A 5 -3.43 60.06 -37.32
N LYS A 6 -2.54 59.25 -37.88
CA LYS A 6 -1.47 58.55 -37.13
C LYS A 6 -0.48 59.61 -36.56
N PRO A 7 0.21 59.27 -35.48
CA PRO A 7 1.66 59.19 -35.62
C PRO A 7 2.27 57.91 -34.95
N GLU A 8 3.19 57.37 -35.67
CA GLU A 8 4.33 56.54 -35.25
C GLU A 8 5.45 57.43 -34.70
N PRO A 9 6.64 56.85 -34.48
CA PRO A 9 7.16 56.32 -33.24
C PRO A 9 8.31 57.20 -32.71
N GLN A 10 8.69 57.03 -31.49
CA GLN A 10 9.98 57.52 -30.99
C GLN A 10 10.80 56.40 -30.36
N SER A 11 11.85 56.10 -31.08
CA SER A 11 13.08 55.44 -30.73
C SER A 11 13.92 56.28 -29.74
N GLU A 12 14.95 55.62 -29.22
CA GLU A 12 16.10 56.14 -28.45
C GLU A 12 15.89 56.08 -26.94
N GLU A 13 16.77 55.50 -26.13
CA GLU A 13 18.23 55.44 -26.12
C GLU A 13 18.69 54.28 -25.22
N GLN A 14 19.71 53.55 -25.66
CA GLN A 14 20.62 52.82 -24.80
C GLN A 14 21.66 53.80 -24.23
N PRO A 15 22.23 53.51 -23.07
CA PRO A 15 23.66 53.72 -22.96
C PRO A 15 24.40 52.40 -22.69
N GLU A 16 25.40 52.28 -23.52
CA GLU A 16 26.52 51.34 -23.36
C GLU A 16 27.39 51.68 -22.13
N ALA A 17 28.09 50.68 -21.78
CA ALA A 17 29.51 50.62 -21.49
C ALA A 17 29.97 50.45 -20.04
N SER A 18 30.76 49.42 -19.96
CA SER A 18 32.06 49.26 -19.36
C SER A 18 32.15 48.72 -17.94
N GLY A 19 32.94 47.64 -17.88
CA GLY A 19 33.64 47.23 -16.69
C GLY A 19 34.01 45.74 -16.73
N GLU A 20 34.97 45.39 -17.62
CA GLU A 20 35.84 44.22 -17.46
C GLU A 20 36.47 44.21 -16.07
N GLN A 21 36.45 43.07 -15.42
CA GLN A 21 37.59 42.53 -14.67
C GLN A 21 37.32 41.09 -14.29
N GLN A 22 37.94 40.16 -15.02
CA GLN A 22 38.33 38.86 -14.51
C GLN A 22 39.54 39.04 -13.56
N PRO A 23 39.68 38.23 -12.52
CA PRO A 23 40.99 37.70 -12.15
C PRO A 23 41.04 36.18 -12.31
N GLU A 24 41.95 35.81 -13.12
CA GLU A 24 42.96 34.77 -13.10
C GLU A 24 42.77 33.56 -12.21
N ALA A 25 42.95 32.45 -12.88
CA ALA A 25 43.20 31.10 -12.42
C ALA A 25 44.31 31.04 -11.34
N ALA A 26 44.02 30.41 -10.23
CA ALA A 26 45.00 29.76 -9.40
C ALA A 26 44.70 28.26 -9.37
N THR A 27 45.49 27.56 -10.13
CA THR A 27 45.82 26.14 -9.98
C THR A 27 46.48 25.94 -8.66
N ASP A 28 45.89 25.12 -7.78
CA ASP A 28 46.57 24.54 -6.66
C ASP A 28 46.31 23.03 -6.65
N GLU A 29 47.39 22.31 -6.91
CA GLU A 29 47.48 20.85 -6.85
C GLU A 29 47.33 20.39 -5.39
N PRO A 30 46.73 19.21 -5.13
CA PRO A 30 46.74 18.63 -3.80
C PRO A 30 48.07 17.89 -3.54
N PRO A 31 48.63 18.02 -2.34
CA PRO A 31 49.84 17.27 -1.98
C PRO A 31 49.55 15.78 -1.74
N GLU A 32 50.35 14.95 -2.38
CA GLU A 32 50.53 13.55 -2.02
C GLU A 32 50.88 13.41 -0.54
N ALA A 33 50.05 12.67 0.19
CA ALA A 33 50.41 12.18 1.51
C ALA A 33 50.46 10.67 1.46
N THR A 34 51.71 10.25 1.45
CA THR A 34 52.30 8.94 1.75
C THR A 34 51.48 8.01 2.62
N ALA A 35 51.39 6.79 2.12
CA ALA A 35 50.92 5.60 2.80
C ALA A 35 51.71 5.31 4.08
N GLU A 36 51.07 5.27 5.22
CA GLU A 36 51.55 4.55 6.40
C GLU A 36 50.51 3.50 6.82
N THR A 37 50.90 2.28 6.65
CA THR A 37 50.26 1.07 7.13
C THR A 37 50.53 0.89 8.61
N PRO A 38 49.53 0.75 9.50
CA PRO A 38 49.82 0.27 10.85
C PRO A 38 49.84 -1.27 10.91
N PRO A 39 50.64 -1.81 11.86
CA PRO A 39 51.02 -3.22 11.84
C PRO A 39 49.97 -4.16 12.41
N LYS A 40 49.97 -5.37 11.86
CA LYS A 40 49.23 -6.53 12.35
C LYS A 40 49.51 -6.84 13.82
N ALA A 41 48.53 -6.70 14.68
CA ALA A 41 48.53 -7.31 16.00
C ALA A 41 48.00 -8.74 15.88
N LYS A 42 48.81 -9.67 16.34
CA LYS A 42 48.59 -11.11 16.39
C LYS A 42 47.41 -11.44 17.34
N ALA A 43 46.48 -12.21 16.82
CA ALA A 43 45.47 -12.87 17.61
C ALA A 43 46.06 -13.92 18.53
N GLU A 44 45.91 -13.71 19.81
CA GLU A 44 46.20 -14.69 20.85
C GLU A 44 44.96 -15.57 21.03
N LYS A 45 45.18 -16.87 20.82
CA LYS A 45 44.21 -17.93 21.06
C LYS A 45 44.08 -18.18 22.56
N GLN A 46 42.91 -18.11 23.13
CA GLN A 46 42.61 -18.71 24.44
C GLN A 46 41.52 -19.75 24.33
N PRO A 47 41.52 -20.76 25.21
CA PRO A 47 41.05 -22.10 24.90
C PRO A 47 39.62 -22.35 25.31
N LYS A 48 39.05 -23.37 24.63
CA LYS A 48 37.75 -23.97 24.88
C LYS A 48 37.62 -24.53 26.31
N ALA A 49 36.68 -24.02 27.08
CA ALA A 49 36.14 -24.68 28.24
C ALA A 49 35.07 -25.70 27.80
N LYS A 50 35.33 -26.95 28.10
CA LYS A 50 34.40 -28.07 28.01
C LYS A 50 33.31 -27.90 29.08
N ALA A 51 32.07 -27.81 28.67
CA ALA A 51 30.93 -28.02 29.55
C ALA A 51 30.48 -29.48 29.43
N GLU A 52 30.43 -30.06 30.59
CA GLU A 52 30.14 -31.40 30.96
C GLU A 52 28.72 -31.85 30.57
N LYS A 53 28.66 -33.08 30.07
CA LYS A 53 27.42 -33.85 29.88
C LYS A 53 27.01 -34.42 31.23
N GLN A 54 25.79 -34.21 31.68
CA GLN A 54 25.15 -35.07 32.67
C GLN A 54 23.93 -35.79 32.10
N PRO A 55 23.58 -36.96 32.66
CA PRO A 55 23.00 -38.04 31.88
C PRO A 55 21.48 -38.17 32.02
N LYS A 56 20.93 -38.90 31.06
CA LYS A 56 19.57 -39.43 30.99
C LYS A 56 19.18 -40.24 32.21
N ALA A 57 18.05 -39.96 32.82
CA ALA A 57 17.30 -40.91 33.60
C ALA A 57 16.15 -41.47 32.77
N LYS A 58 16.22 -42.77 32.51
CA LYS A 58 15.15 -43.64 32.03
C LYS A 58 14.24 -44.00 33.21
N ALA A 59 12.94 -43.95 33.03
CA ALA A 59 12.01 -44.85 33.71
C ALA A 59 10.68 -44.93 32.93
N ALA A 60 10.43 -46.05 32.31
CA ALA A 60 9.13 -46.70 32.20
C ALA A 60 9.20 -47.89 33.16
N PRO A 61 8.09 -48.61 33.56
CA PRO A 61 6.94 -49.00 32.75
C PRO A 61 5.59 -49.13 33.49
N ALA A 62 4.53 -49.31 32.65
CA ALA A 62 3.42 -50.25 32.83
C ALA A 62 2.47 -50.18 34.03
N GLY A 63 1.19 -50.02 33.72
CA GLY A 63 0.06 -50.32 34.59
C GLY A 63 -1.24 -50.45 33.79
N ARG A 64 -1.50 -51.62 33.32
CA ARG A 64 -2.71 -52.39 33.01
C ARG A 64 -4.07 -51.70 33.24
N ARG A 65 -4.89 -51.79 32.19
CA ARG A 65 -6.37 -51.80 32.20
C ARG A 65 -6.93 -52.85 33.16
N PRO A 66 -8.19 -52.67 33.62
CA PRO A 66 -9.18 -53.61 33.12
C PRO A 66 -10.48 -52.93 32.63
N ALA A 67 -11.08 -53.59 31.69
CA ALA A 67 -12.41 -53.41 31.18
C ALA A 67 -13.45 -53.81 32.23
N GLN A 68 -14.56 -53.09 32.32
CA GLN A 68 -15.83 -53.66 32.73
C GLN A 68 -16.97 -53.13 31.90
N SER A 69 -17.59 -54.07 31.27
CA SER A 69 -18.86 -54.14 30.62
C SER A 69 -20.02 -53.76 31.53
N GLY A 70 -20.91 -52.91 31.08
CA GLY A 70 -22.19 -52.64 31.73
C GLY A 70 -23.23 -52.28 30.69
N ARG A 71 -23.84 -53.34 30.19
CA ARG A 71 -25.00 -53.33 29.31
C ARG A 71 -26.26 -53.05 30.15
N SER A 72 -26.98 -51.96 29.87
CA SER A 72 -28.38 -51.88 30.30
C SER A 72 -29.19 -51.18 29.20
N THR A 73 -30.08 -51.98 28.69
CA THR A 73 -31.14 -51.68 27.74
C THR A 73 -32.31 -51.03 28.46
N ARG A 74 -33.03 -50.22 27.72
CA ARG A 74 -34.47 -49.98 27.79
C ARG A 74 -34.95 -48.68 28.42
N GLY A 75 -35.43 -47.83 27.55
CA GLY A 75 -36.28 -46.66 27.86
C GLY A 75 -36.81 -46.10 26.56
N LYS A 76 -37.93 -46.64 26.15
CA LYS A 76 -38.70 -46.23 24.96
C LYS A 76 -39.36 -44.87 25.17
N ARG A 77 -39.29 -44.01 24.14
CA ARG A 77 -40.38 -43.21 23.61
C ARG A 77 -40.93 -42.06 24.45
N ALA A 78 -40.54 -40.87 24.03
CA ALA A 78 -41.43 -39.70 23.96
C ALA A 78 -41.00 -38.87 22.77
N GLU A 79 -41.79 -38.87 21.74
CA GLU A 79 -41.81 -37.91 20.66
C GLU A 79 -42.09 -36.57 21.28
N ALA A 80 -41.16 -35.61 21.06
CA ALA A 80 -41.41 -34.20 21.05
C ALA A 80 -40.65 -33.67 19.86
N GLU A 81 -41.37 -33.28 18.86
CA GLU A 81 -40.98 -32.42 17.78
C GLU A 81 -40.34 -31.17 18.42
N ALA A 82 -39.03 -31.11 18.50
CA ALA A 82 -38.30 -29.89 18.59
C ALA A 82 -37.78 -29.64 17.20
N ALA A 83 -38.45 -28.71 16.51
CA ALA A 83 -37.99 -28.13 15.27
C ALA A 83 -36.52 -27.81 15.41
N ASP A 84 -35.72 -28.44 14.56
CA ASP A 84 -34.33 -28.16 14.32
C ASP A 84 -34.24 -26.76 13.66
N GLU A 85 -34.38 -25.70 14.46
CA GLU A 85 -33.90 -24.38 14.10
C GLU A 85 -32.37 -24.46 14.15
N ALA A 86 -31.78 -24.93 13.03
CA ALA A 86 -30.39 -24.67 12.74
C ALA A 86 -30.11 -23.20 13.01
N PRO A 87 -29.09 -22.85 13.83
CA PRO A 87 -28.75 -21.47 14.04
C PRO A 87 -28.51 -20.84 12.64
N PRO A 88 -29.00 -19.63 12.39
CA PRO A 88 -28.86 -19.02 11.07
C PRO A 88 -27.39 -19.08 10.74
N GLU A 89 -27.04 -19.81 9.68
CA GLU A 89 -25.70 -19.83 9.12
C GLU A 89 -25.31 -18.36 8.99
N ALA A 90 -24.28 -17.96 9.74
CA ALA A 90 -23.78 -16.59 9.70
C ALA A 90 -23.50 -16.31 8.23
N GLU A 91 -24.40 -15.58 7.60
CA GLU A 91 -24.29 -15.20 6.19
C GLU A 91 -22.92 -14.57 6.04
N GLY A 92 -22.04 -15.26 5.34
CA GLY A 92 -20.71 -14.73 5.03
C GLY A 92 -20.87 -13.37 4.36
N PRO A 93 -19.86 -12.51 4.37
CA PRO A 93 -19.95 -11.19 3.75
C PRO A 93 -20.51 -11.35 2.33
N PRO A 94 -21.44 -10.48 1.93
CA PRO A 94 -22.12 -10.59 0.64
C PRO A 94 -21.09 -10.71 -0.51
N PRO A 95 -21.40 -11.47 -1.56
CA PRO A 95 -20.49 -11.65 -2.68
C PRO A 95 -20.13 -10.28 -3.29
N PRO A 96 -18.87 -10.04 -3.66
CA PRO A 96 -18.43 -8.75 -4.17
C PRO A 96 -19.00 -8.51 -5.57
N ARG A 97 -19.87 -7.52 -5.72
CA ARG A 97 -20.51 -7.11 -6.97
C ARG A 97 -19.52 -6.97 -8.14
N LEU A 98 -18.39 -6.31 -7.90
CA LEU A 98 -17.38 -6.05 -8.93
C LEU A 98 -16.70 -7.33 -9.46
N ARG A 99 -16.73 -8.43 -8.72
CA ARG A 99 -16.23 -9.72 -9.19
C ARG A 99 -17.16 -10.32 -10.26
N ASP A 100 -18.44 -10.13 -10.10
CA ASP A 100 -19.44 -10.63 -11.06
C ASP A 100 -19.46 -9.74 -12.30
N VAL A 101 -19.37 -8.41 -12.13
CA VAL A 101 -19.17 -7.45 -13.23
C VAL A 101 -17.91 -7.80 -14.04
N TYR A 102 -16.81 -8.16 -13.37
CA TYR A 102 -15.59 -8.59 -14.06
C TYR A 102 -15.84 -9.79 -14.97
N ARG A 103 -16.54 -10.82 -14.47
CA ARG A 103 -16.77 -12.05 -15.23
C ARG A 103 -17.74 -11.86 -16.38
N ASN A 104 -18.82 -11.10 -16.14
CA ASN A 104 -19.96 -11.02 -17.06
C ASN A 104 -19.80 -9.90 -18.10
N GLU A 105 -19.15 -8.80 -17.73
CA GLU A 105 -19.08 -7.59 -18.55
C GLU A 105 -17.65 -7.27 -19.01
N ILE A 106 -16.69 -7.25 -18.07
CA ILE A 106 -15.32 -6.78 -18.36
C ILE A 106 -14.55 -7.77 -19.23
N VAL A 107 -14.62 -9.07 -18.92
CA VAL A 107 -13.89 -10.09 -19.69
C VAL A 107 -14.33 -10.10 -21.16
N PRO A 108 -15.62 -10.18 -21.51
CA PRO A 108 -16.01 -10.16 -22.93
C PRO A 108 -15.67 -8.83 -23.62
N ALA A 109 -15.83 -7.67 -22.94
CA ALA A 109 -15.48 -6.38 -23.51
C ALA A 109 -13.98 -6.28 -23.82
N MET A 110 -13.12 -6.69 -22.89
CA MET A 110 -11.66 -6.69 -23.10
C MET A 110 -11.22 -7.67 -24.19
N MET A 111 -11.88 -8.82 -24.30
CA MET A 111 -11.60 -9.79 -25.39
C MET A 111 -11.90 -9.21 -26.76
N GLN A 112 -13.01 -8.46 -26.88
CA GLN A 112 -13.40 -7.82 -28.14
C GLN A 112 -12.47 -6.67 -28.51
N GLU A 113 -12.11 -5.80 -27.56
CA GLU A 113 -11.30 -4.60 -27.81
C GLU A 113 -9.81 -4.93 -28.10
N PHE A 114 -9.23 -5.88 -27.35
CA PHE A 114 -7.81 -6.22 -27.48
C PHE A 114 -7.54 -7.51 -28.26
N GLY A 115 -8.57 -8.19 -28.74
CA GLY A 115 -8.44 -9.40 -29.54
C GLY A 115 -7.86 -10.60 -28.77
N PHE A 116 -8.16 -10.72 -27.48
CA PHE A 116 -7.69 -11.86 -26.70
C PHE A 116 -8.46 -13.12 -27.07
N ASN A 117 -7.77 -14.16 -27.52
CA ASN A 117 -8.40 -15.46 -27.84
C ASN A 117 -8.69 -16.29 -26.59
N ASN A 118 -8.03 -16.00 -25.47
CA ASN A 118 -8.16 -16.77 -24.23
C ASN A 118 -8.62 -15.86 -23.08
N PRO A 119 -9.75 -16.18 -22.42
CA PRO A 119 -10.23 -15.38 -21.28
C PRO A 119 -9.25 -15.34 -20.11
N MET A 120 -8.33 -16.30 -19.99
CA MET A 120 -7.31 -16.30 -18.95
C MET A 120 -6.20 -15.27 -19.18
N ARG A 121 -6.06 -14.75 -20.40
CA ARG A 121 -5.11 -13.68 -20.74
C ARG A 121 -5.64 -12.30 -20.38
N VAL A 122 -6.95 -12.17 -20.20
CA VAL A 122 -7.57 -10.90 -19.83
C VAL A 122 -7.00 -10.41 -18.49
N PRO A 123 -6.51 -9.16 -18.42
CA PRO A 123 -5.95 -8.62 -17.20
C PRO A 123 -6.98 -8.54 -16.08
N ARG A 124 -6.50 -8.78 -14.86
CA ARG A 124 -7.31 -8.71 -13.64
C ARG A 124 -6.59 -7.93 -12.55
N ILE A 125 -7.33 -7.45 -11.57
CA ILE A 125 -6.74 -6.85 -10.37
C ILE A 125 -6.18 -7.96 -9.49
N GLY A 126 -4.90 -7.88 -9.17
CA GLY A 126 -4.20 -8.88 -8.36
C GLY A 126 -4.22 -8.56 -6.87
N LYS A 127 -3.95 -7.29 -6.53
CA LYS A 127 -3.94 -6.78 -5.15
C LYS A 127 -4.12 -5.26 -5.13
N ILE A 128 -4.59 -4.75 -4.00
CA ILE A 128 -4.58 -3.32 -3.70
C ILE A 128 -3.73 -3.11 -2.44
N VAL A 129 -2.78 -2.19 -2.51
CA VAL A 129 -1.93 -1.83 -1.38
C VAL A 129 -2.30 -0.43 -0.93
N LEU A 130 -2.63 -0.32 0.35
CA LEU A 130 -2.87 0.94 1.04
C LEU A 130 -1.64 1.27 1.85
N ASN A 131 -1.18 2.50 1.78
CA ASN A 131 -0.01 2.95 2.53
C ASN A 131 -0.23 4.36 3.08
N ILE A 132 0.09 4.54 4.36
CA ILE A 132 0.14 5.85 5.02
C ILE A 132 1.57 6.06 5.48
N GLY A 133 2.24 7.06 4.88
CA GLY A 133 3.58 7.48 5.30
C GLY A 133 3.49 8.47 6.46
N MET A 134 4.24 8.22 7.53
CA MET A 134 4.17 9.00 8.76
C MET A 134 5.55 9.45 9.23
N GLY A 135 5.98 10.64 8.77
CA GLY A 135 7.18 11.28 9.29
C GLY A 135 7.05 11.72 10.75
N GLU A 136 5.81 12.04 11.19
CA GLU A 136 5.50 12.47 12.54
C GLU A 136 5.60 11.36 13.59
N ALA A 137 5.56 10.10 13.17
CA ALA A 137 5.69 8.95 14.09
C ALA A 137 7.03 8.90 14.83
N LEU A 138 8.03 9.63 14.36
CA LEU A 138 9.33 9.77 15.02
C LEU A 138 9.24 10.57 16.34
N THR A 139 8.32 11.53 16.39
CA THR A 139 8.12 12.41 17.55
C THR A 139 6.88 12.05 18.36
N ASN A 140 5.85 11.51 17.71
CA ASN A 140 4.57 11.18 18.32
C ASN A 140 4.12 9.75 17.99
N SER A 141 4.27 8.85 18.96
CA SER A 141 3.84 7.45 18.80
C SER A 141 2.31 7.30 18.71
N ARG A 142 1.52 8.20 19.34
CA ARG A 142 0.05 8.20 19.26
C ARG A 142 -0.44 8.41 17.83
N ALA A 143 0.29 9.22 17.04
CA ALA A 143 -0.02 9.43 15.64
C ALA A 143 -0.01 8.11 14.85
N MET A 144 0.90 7.19 15.17
CA MET A 144 0.97 5.86 14.56
C MET A 144 -0.23 4.99 14.92
N GLU A 145 -0.68 5.06 16.17
CA GLU A 145 -1.86 4.31 16.63
C GLU A 145 -3.12 4.82 15.92
N GLY A 146 -3.29 6.15 15.79
CA GLY A 146 -4.38 6.76 15.02
C GLY A 146 -4.40 6.27 13.58
N ALA A 147 -3.28 6.38 12.86
CA ALA A 147 -3.20 5.90 11.48
C ALA A 147 -3.44 4.39 11.33
N THR A 148 -3.02 3.60 12.32
CA THR A 148 -3.28 2.16 12.34
C THR A 148 -4.76 1.88 12.53
N ARG A 149 -5.45 2.65 13.38
CA ARG A 149 -6.90 2.56 13.57
C ARG A 149 -7.64 2.92 12.29
N ASP A 150 -7.35 4.10 11.71
CA ASP A 150 -7.95 4.57 10.46
C ASP A 150 -7.83 3.52 9.35
N LEU A 151 -6.62 3.00 9.16
CA LEU A 151 -6.36 2.01 8.12
C LEU A 151 -7.05 0.66 8.42
N THR A 152 -7.22 0.30 9.69
CA THR A 152 -7.98 -0.89 10.09
C THR A 152 -9.45 -0.73 9.75
N THR A 153 -10.03 0.43 10.05
CA THR A 153 -11.44 0.75 9.75
C THR A 153 -11.70 0.74 8.25
N ILE A 154 -10.85 1.40 7.44
CA ILE A 154 -10.98 1.44 5.99
C ILE A 154 -10.82 0.04 5.35
N SER A 155 -9.83 -0.73 5.80
CA SER A 155 -9.46 -2.00 5.13
C SER A 155 -10.17 -3.23 5.67
N GLY A 156 -10.72 -3.15 6.88
CA GLY A 156 -11.27 -4.31 7.60
C GLY A 156 -10.24 -5.36 7.99
N GLN A 157 -8.94 -5.00 8.01
CA GLN A 157 -7.87 -5.89 8.48
C GLN A 157 -6.75 -5.12 9.18
N LYS A 158 -6.04 -5.78 10.09
CA LYS A 158 -4.94 -5.18 10.85
C LYS A 158 -3.78 -4.78 9.92
N PRO A 159 -3.35 -3.52 9.93
CA PRO A 159 -2.21 -3.06 9.14
C PRO A 159 -0.87 -3.52 9.70
N ILE A 160 0.14 -3.50 8.84
CA ILE A 160 1.52 -3.77 9.19
C ILE A 160 2.23 -2.43 9.38
N ILE A 161 2.90 -2.26 10.51
CA ILE A 161 3.74 -1.10 10.77
C ILE A 161 5.04 -1.27 9.97
N THR A 162 5.33 -0.30 9.11
CA THR A 162 6.54 -0.29 8.29
C THR A 162 7.68 0.39 9.06
N LYS A 163 8.83 -0.29 9.12
CA LYS A 163 10.03 0.18 9.81
C LYS A 163 11.11 0.60 8.83
N ALA A 164 11.90 1.59 9.21
CA ALA A 164 13.05 2.04 8.43
C ALA A 164 14.10 0.93 8.31
N ARG A 165 14.58 0.71 7.09
CA ARG A 165 15.61 -0.31 6.79
C ARG A 165 17.03 0.20 6.93
N ARG A 166 17.22 1.52 6.86
CA ARG A 166 18.53 2.20 6.95
C ARG A 166 18.37 3.48 7.72
N SER A 167 19.43 3.89 8.41
CA SER A 167 19.50 5.19 9.07
C SER A 167 19.81 6.28 8.06
N ILE A 168 19.03 7.38 8.08
CA ILE A 168 19.21 8.55 7.19
C ILE A 168 19.27 9.79 8.09
N ALA A 169 20.43 10.41 8.17
CA ALA A 169 20.68 11.56 9.04
C ALA A 169 19.84 12.79 8.66
N GLY A 170 19.69 13.07 7.35
CA GLY A 170 18.90 14.22 6.86
C GLY A 170 17.43 14.19 7.28
N PHE A 171 16.85 13.02 7.45
CA PHE A 171 15.47 12.85 7.94
C PHE A 171 15.38 12.49 9.43
N LYS A 172 16.48 12.47 10.15
CA LYS A 172 16.55 12.07 11.57
C LYS A 172 15.99 10.67 11.84
N ILE A 173 16.08 9.76 10.84
CA ILE A 173 15.58 8.40 10.91
C ILE A 173 16.70 7.46 11.29
N ARG A 174 16.47 6.58 12.28
CA ARG A 174 17.34 5.46 12.62
C ARG A 174 16.71 4.16 12.12
N GLU A 175 17.57 3.18 11.86
CA GLU A 175 17.12 1.83 11.52
C GLU A 175 16.18 1.27 12.60
N GLY A 176 15.09 0.61 12.18
CA GLY A 176 14.07 0.09 13.10
C GLY A 176 12.98 1.08 13.51
N ASN A 177 13.12 2.38 13.25
CA ASN A 177 12.06 3.36 13.54
C ASN A 177 10.81 3.08 12.73
N SER A 178 9.64 3.22 13.34
CA SER A 178 8.34 3.12 12.66
C SER A 178 8.11 4.38 11.82
N ILE A 179 7.91 4.22 10.51
CA ILE A 179 7.78 5.33 9.53
C ILE A 179 6.46 5.35 8.78
N GLY A 180 5.61 4.35 8.96
CA GLY A 180 4.32 4.28 8.31
C GLY A 180 3.55 3.00 8.60
N THR A 181 2.37 2.92 8.01
CA THR A 181 1.50 1.73 8.08
C THR A 181 1.08 1.33 6.67
N ALA A 182 0.97 0.03 6.41
CA ALA A 182 0.56 -0.50 5.13
C ALA A 182 -0.37 -1.70 5.27
N VAL A 183 -1.29 -1.84 4.30
CA VAL A 183 -2.20 -3.00 4.18
C VAL A 183 -2.19 -3.49 2.75
N THR A 184 -2.19 -4.80 2.58
CA THR A 184 -2.37 -5.44 1.27
C THR A 184 -3.71 -6.16 1.25
N LEU A 185 -4.60 -5.72 0.37
CA LEU A 185 -5.92 -6.31 0.15
C LEU A 185 -5.89 -7.26 -1.04
N ARG A 186 -6.54 -8.43 -0.89
CA ARG A 186 -6.69 -9.44 -1.93
C ARG A 186 -8.08 -10.08 -1.87
N GLY A 187 -8.49 -10.74 -2.94
CA GLY A 187 -9.74 -11.49 -3.01
C GLY A 187 -10.98 -10.63 -2.76
N THR A 188 -11.93 -11.12 -1.98
CA THR A 188 -13.22 -10.46 -1.72
C THR A 188 -13.05 -9.06 -1.12
N ARG A 189 -12.20 -8.91 -0.11
CA ARG A 189 -11.95 -7.60 0.55
C ARG A 189 -11.40 -6.55 -0.42
N MET A 190 -10.59 -6.97 -1.38
CA MET A 190 -10.06 -6.09 -2.42
C MET A 190 -11.18 -5.50 -3.29
N TYR A 191 -12.13 -6.33 -3.73
CA TYR A 191 -13.25 -5.87 -4.55
C TYR A 191 -14.21 -4.97 -3.76
N HIS A 192 -14.50 -5.30 -2.50
CA HIS A 192 -15.31 -4.43 -1.63
C HIS A 192 -14.64 -3.06 -1.40
N PHE A 193 -13.34 -3.05 -1.18
CA PHE A 193 -12.60 -1.79 -1.06
C PHE A 193 -12.63 -1.00 -2.37
N LEU A 194 -12.44 -1.66 -3.52
CA LEU A 194 -12.49 -1.01 -4.82
C LEU A 194 -13.86 -0.36 -5.09
N ASP A 195 -14.93 -1.06 -4.80
CA ASP A 195 -16.30 -0.56 -4.95
C ASP A 195 -16.55 0.70 -4.11
N ARG A 196 -16.13 0.68 -2.84
CA ARG A 196 -16.21 1.83 -1.95
C ARG A 196 -15.31 2.99 -2.42
N LEU A 197 -14.11 2.69 -2.87
CA LEU A 197 -13.19 3.71 -3.40
C LEU A 197 -13.80 4.45 -4.58
N VAL A 198 -14.33 3.73 -5.57
CA VAL A 198 -14.86 4.32 -6.82
C VAL A 198 -16.18 5.04 -6.58
N ASN A 199 -17.12 4.41 -5.89
CA ASN A 199 -18.49 4.92 -5.79
C ASN A 199 -18.72 5.86 -4.59
N MET A 200 -17.94 5.75 -3.52
CA MET A 200 -18.15 6.52 -2.30
C MET A 200 -17.01 7.50 -1.99
N ALA A 201 -15.76 7.06 -2.06
CA ALA A 201 -14.63 7.87 -1.62
C ALA A 201 -14.20 8.91 -2.67
N LEU A 202 -14.00 8.52 -3.93
CA LEU A 202 -13.55 9.45 -4.98
C LEU A 202 -14.52 10.63 -5.20
N PRO A 203 -15.85 10.45 -5.25
CA PRO A 203 -16.76 11.58 -5.41
C PRO A 203 -16.77 12.57 -4.23
N ARG A 204 -16.31 12.16 -3.06
CA ARG A 204 -16.23 13.00 -1.84
C ARG A 204 -14.97 13.86 -1.78
N ILE A 205 -14.03 13.66 -2.68
CA ILE A 205 -12.83 14.50 -2.75
C ILE A 205 -13.25 15.92 -3.14
N ARG A 206 -12.77 16.91 -2.36
CA ARG A 206 -12.99 18.32 -2.68
C ARG A 206 -12.41 18.66 -4.05
N ASP A 207 -13.18 19.39 -4.86
CA ASP A 207 -12.79 19.80 -6.21
C ASP A 207 -12.37 18.65 -7.15
N PHE A 208 -13.05 17.51 -7.01
CA PHE A 208 -12.75 16.34 -7.83
C PHE A 208 -13.07 16.57 -9.30
N ARG A 209 -12.04 16.55 -10.14
CA ARG A 209 -12.14 16.71 -11.62
C ARG A 209 -11.82 15.42 -12.37
N GLY A 210 -11.71 14.31 -11.65
CA GLY A 210 -11.28 13.02 -12.18
C GLY A 210 -9.85 12.65 -11.78
N VAL A 211 -9.52 11.40 -11.98
CA VAL A 211 -8.22 10.82 -11.62
C VAL A 211 -7.24 10.99 -12.78
N PRO A 212 -6.04 11.54 -12.57
CA PRO A 212 -5.06 11.71 -13.64
C PRO A 212 -4.48 10.36 -14.09
N ARG A 213 -4.32 10.18 -15.41
CA ARG A 213 -3.73 8.97 -16.00
C ARG A 213 -2.22 8.82 -15.73
N ARG A 214 -1.56 9.84 -15.18
CA ARG A 214 -0.11 9.83 -14.88
C ARG A 214 0.28 8.88 -13.74
N GLY A 215 -0.69 8.29 -13.03
CA GLY A 215 -0.46 7.35 -11.93
C GLY A 215 -0.06 5.93 -12.36
N PHE A 216 0.05 5.65 -13.64
CA PHE A 216 0.52 4.37 -14.17
C PHE A 216 2.05 4.28 -14.18
N ASP A 217 2.59 3.09 -13.99
CA ASP A 217 4.03 2.82 -13.86
C ASP A 217 4.70 2.27 -15.13
N GLY A 218 3.99 2.21 -16.27
CA GLY A 218 4.46 1.60 -17.50
C GLY A 218 4.30 0.08 -17.56
N ARG A 219 3.83 -0.53 -16.46
CA ARG A 219 3.63 -1.99 -16.34
C ARG A 219 2.20 -2.37 -15.94
N GLY A 220 1.28 -1.45 -16.14
CA GLY A 220 -0.12 -1.67 -15.84
C GLY A 220 -0.51 -1.59 -14.37
N ASN A 221 0.34 -1.10 -13.48
CA ASN A 221 -0.05 -0.80 -12.11
C ASN A 221 -0.41 0.68 -11.99
N PHE A 222 -1.39 0.97 -11.16
CA PHE A 222 -1.92 2.32 -10.96
C PHE A 222 -1.78 2.76 -9.51
N THR A 223 -1.29 3.98 -9.29
CA THR A 223 -1.15 4.57 -7.96
C THR A 223 -1.84 5.92 -7.89
N ILE A 224 -2.69 6.10 -6.88
CA ILE A 224 -3.36 7.35 -6.56
C ILE A 224 -2.98 7.80 -5.15
N GLY A 225 -2.69 9.08 -5.00
CA GLY A 225 -2.51 9.74 -3.70
C GLY A 225 -3.78 10.49 -3.32
N ILE A 226 -4.31 10.20 -2.15
CA ILE A 226 -5.45 10.85 -1.53
C ILE A 226 -4.91 11.75 -0.44
N ARG A 227 -5.30 13.02 -0.41
CA ARG A 227 -4.77 13.98 0.56
C ARG A 227 -5.33 13.81 1.95
N GLU A 228 -6.59 13.39 2.05
CA GLU A 228 -7.33 13.32 3.30
C GLU A 228 -8.02 11.96 3.44
N GLN A 229 -7.79 11.27 4.55
CA GLN A 229 -8.43 9.98 4.82
C GLN A 229 -9.94 10.10 5.09
N ILE A 230 -10.43 11.31 5.42
CA ILE A 230 -11.84 11.57 5.77
C ILE A 230 -12.83 11.34 4.61
N ILE A 231 -12.34 11.20 3.38
CA ILE A 231 -13.20 10.87 2.24
C ILE A 231 -13.90 9.51 2.39
N PHE A 232 -13.35 8.63 3.25
CA PHE A 232 -13.97 7.36 3.58
C PHE A 232 -15.04 7.57 4.65
N PRO A 233 -16.30 7.14 4.39
CA PRO A 233 -17.41 7.35 5.32
C PRO A 233 -17.29 6.58 6.64
N GLU A 234 -16.40 5.59 6.67
CA GLU A 234 -16.14 4.76 7.84
C GLU A 234 -15.33 5.46 8.93
N ILE A 235 -14.77 6.63 8.61
CA ILE A 235 -13.94 7.39 9.54
C ILE A 235 -14.76 8.54 10.13
N ASP A 236 -14.88 8.56 11.46
CA ASP A 236 -15.53 9.64 12.17
C ASP A 236 -14.61 10.86 12.30
N TYR A 237 -15.12 12.02 11.91
CA TYR A 237 -14.41 13.30 11.99
C TYR A 237 -13.90 13.63 13.40
N ASN A 238 -14.69 13.28 14.41
CA ASN A 238 -14.38 13.59 15.82
C ASN A 238 -13.23 12.74 16.40
N GLU A 239 -12.92 11.60 15.79
CA GLU A 239 -11.86 10.70 16.25
C GLU A 239 -10.50 10.98 15.59
N ILE A 240 -10.46 11.90 14.62
CA ILE A 240 -9.26 12.21 13.86
C ILE A 240 -8.41 13.25 14.57
N ASP A 241 -7.20 12.89 14.95
CA ASP A 241 -6.21 13.85 15.47
C ASP A 241 -5.72 14.81 14.38
N LYS A 242 -5.47 14.29 13.18
CA LYS A 242 -4.90 15.04 12.04
C LYS A 242 -5.26 14.38 10.71
N PHE A 243 -5.43 15.21 9.67
CA PHE A 243 -5.58 14.74 8.30
C PHE A 243 -4.28 14.13 7.80
N ARG A 244 -4.37 12.91 7.27
CA ARG A 244 -3.22 12.17 6.75
C ARG A 244 -3.49 11.74 5.32
N GLY A 245 -2.45 11.82 4.50
CA GLY A 245 -2.51 11.34 3.14
C GLY A 245 -2.49 9.82 3.09
N LEU A 246 -3.30 9.25 2.19
CA LEU A 246 -3.37 7.83 1.91
C LEU A 246 -2.93 7.57 0.47
N GLN A 247 -1.99 6.67 0.29
CA GLN A 247 -1.62 6.16 -1.02
C GLN A 247 -2.34 4.85 -1.27
N VAL A 248 -2.99 4.74 -2.43
CA VAL A 248 -3.65 3.52 -2.90
C VAL A 248 -2.96 3.06 -4.17
N THR A 249 -2.37 1.88 -4.15
CA THR A 249 -1.72 1.27 -5.32
C THR A 249 -2.50 0.03 -5.74
N ILE A 250 -3.00 0.04 -6.96
CA ILE A 250 -3.74 -1.06 -7.58
C ILE A 250 -2.77 -1.79 -8.49
N THR A 251 -2.47 -3.03 -8.15
CA THR A 251 -1.61 -3.89 -8.97
C THR A 251 -2.49 -4.76 -9.85
N THR A 252 -2.29 -4.66 -11.15
CA THR A 252 -3.00 -5.50 -12.12
C THR A 252 -2.07 -6.57 -12.71
N THR A 253 -2.63 -7.46 -13.51
CA THR A 253 -1.87 -8.45 -14.30
C THR A 253 -1.72 -8.03 -15.76
N ALA A 254 -2.07 -6.77 -16.09
CA ALA A 254 -1.89 -6.21 -17.42
C ALA A 254 -0.39 -6.14 -17.79
N GLY A 255 -0.09 -6.36 -19.05
CA GLY A 255 1.27 -6.20 -19.56
C GLY A 255 1.60 -4.75 -19.90
N ASN A 256 0.60 -3.95 -20.25
CA ASN A 256 0.72 -2.58 -20.72
C ASN A 256 -0.25 -1.65 -19.99
N ASP A 257 0.09 -0.36 -19.92
CA ASP A 257 -0.77 0.64 -19.30
C ASP A 257 -2.11 0.82 -20.05
N ALA A 258 -2.14 0.65 -21.38
CA ALA A 258 -3.36 0.76 -22.16
C ALA A 258 -4.42 -0.28 -21.73
N GLU A 259 -4.02 -1.53 -21.52
CA GLU A 259 -4.88 -2.59 -21.01
C GLU A 259 -5.37 -2.28 -19.58
N ALA A 260 -4.48 -1.76 -18.73
CA ALA A 260 -4.80 -1.43 -17.35
C ALA A 260 -5.74 -0.21 -17.24
N ILE A 261 -5.54 0.82 -18.06
CA ILE A 261 -6.44 1.98 -18.14
C ILE A 261 -7.84 1.52 -18.48
N ARG A 262 -7.94 0.72 -19.55
CA ARG A 262 -9.25 0.23 -20.01
C ARG A 262 -9.92 -0.67 -18.99
N LEU A 263 -9.15 -1.54 -18.35
CA LEU A 263 -9.64 -2.38 -17.25
C LEU A 263 -10.24 -1.53 -16.12
N LEU A 264 -9.54 -0.49 -15.67
CA LEU A 264 -10.01 0.38 -14.60
C LEU A 264 -11.20 1.25 -15.04
N GLU A 265 -11.25 1.71 -16.31
CA GLU A 265 -12.42 2.39 -16.88
C GLU A 265 -13.67 1.52 -16.82
N LEU A 266 -13.55 0.25 -17.19
CA LEU A 266 -14.66 -0.72 -17.11
C LEU A 266 -15.09 -1.03 -15.67
N TYR A 267 -14.19 -0.87 -14.69
CA TYR A 267 -14.56 -0.89 -13.26
C TYR A 267 -15.21 0.41 -12.76
N GLY A 268 -15.33 1.43 -13.63
CA GLY A 268 -15.95 2.71 -13.30
C GLY A 268 -15.01 3.74 -12.72
N PHE A 269 -13.69 3.61 -12.88
CA PHE A 269 -12.75 4.65 -12.46
C PHE A 269 -12.97 5.93 -13.25
N PRO A 270 -13.20 7.08 -12.59
CA PRO A 270 -13.44 8.35 -13.23
C PRO A 270 -12.13 9.03 -13.64
N PHE A 271 -11.52 8.58 -14.73
CA PHE A 271 -10.33 9.23 -15.28
C PHE A 271 -10.69 10.58 -15.93
N VAL A 272 -9.74 11.52 -15.84
CA VAL A 272 -9.85 12.80 -16.58
C VAL A 272 -9.90 12.49 -18.06
N ARG A 273 -10.93 13.03 -18.75
CA ARG A 273 -10.99 12.96 -20.21
C ARG A 273 -9.86 13.82 -20.77
N GLN A 274 -9.05 13.26 -21.64
CA GLN A 274 -8.13 14.04 -22.45
C GLN A 274 -8.97 14.81 -23.46
N ALA A 275 -8.89 16.14 -23.37
CA ALA A 275 -9.48 17.04 -24.34
C ALA A 275 -8.67 17.01 -25.64
#